data_2c6e87c18876c436f70ad62476c6428f
#
_entry.id   2c6e87c18876c436f70ad62476c6428f
#
_cell.length_a   1.000
_cell.length_b   1.000
_cell.length_c   1.000
_cell.angle_alpha   90.00
_cell.angle_beta   90.00
_cell.angle_gamma   90.00
#
_symmetry.space_group_name_H-M   'P 1'
#
loop_
_entity.id
_entity.type
_entity.pdbx_description
1 polymer ?
#
loop_
_entity_poly.entity_id
_entity_poly.type
_entity_poly.pdbx_seq_one_letter_code
_entity_poly.pdbx_strand_id
1 'polypeptide(L)'
;MGNVSYSAHISNGKSAITSKKALAGVAKHNLRKYKSADYSSDNIRLIYGTTDLFQDVKRVYHREFDDAVKEYNSRQKREDRKIKDYFEHVAGLNQDMAVEIIFQCGDKKYWDEHWKNKNYMSEVFDYILECLQKLLPEFKIANAVIHFDEANPHMQVVGIPVWEGAKRGLSKKVSKRNVFTPQTLSVILQDKLRAEASYGFECYFKEQLAEKKKGRNHDLSVTEYKVAQESRKLADIKQRNNEEQEKNTKLSSNNASISYQIATQEQRHSRNLDVIACLLYTSDAADDG
;
A
#
# COMPACT_ATOMS: atom_id res chain seq x y z
N MET A 1 13.41 15.13 0.41
CA MET A 1 13.06 13.85 -0.22
C MET A 1 11.73 13.40 0.36
N GLY A 2 10.76 13.09 -0.48
CA GLY A 2 9.44 12.68 -0.03
C GLY A 2 9.46 11.37 0.73
N ASN A 3 8.62 11.26 1.76
CA ASN A 3 8.49 10.05 2.58
C ASN A 3 7.27 9.23 2.22
N VAL A 4 6.43 9.70 1.28
CA VAL A 4 5.16 9.07 0.91
C VAL A 4 5.40 7.95 -0.09
N SER A 5 5.00 6.74 0.24
CA SER A 5 5.18 5.57 -0.63
C SER A 5 4.28 5.62 -1.86
N TYR A 6 4.72 5.00 -2.96
CA TYR A 6 3.91 4.72 -4.14
C TYR A 6 3.97 3.24 -4.48
N SER A 7 2.84 2.68 -4.83
CA SER A 7 2.78 1.33 -5.39
C SER A 7 1.79 1.22 -6.55
N ALA A 8 2.12 0.36 -7.51
CA ALA A 8 1.26 -0.07 -8.59
C ALA A 8 1.37 -1.60 -8.66
N HIS A 9 0.39 -2.29 -8.11
CA HIS A 9 0.35 -3.76 -8.05
C HIS A 9 -0.54 -4.31 -9.15
N ILE A 10 -0.03 -5.31 -9.87
CA ILE A 10 -0.80 -6.00 -10.93
C ILE A 10 -1.25 -7.35 -10.41
N SER A 11 -2.53 -7.67 -10.64
CA SER A 11 -3.10 -8.98 -10.31
C SER A 11 -2.27 -10.11 -10.92
N ASN A 12 -1.85 -11.07 -10.08
CA ASN A 12 -1.00 -12.18 -10.50
C ASN A 12 -1.25 -13.41 -9.60
N GLY A 13 -0.89 -14.60 -10.07
CA GLY A 13 -1.05 -15.83 -9.30
C GLY A 13 -2.48 -16.01 -8.78
N LYS A 14 -2.67 -15.99 -7.46
CA LYS A 14 -4.00 -16.17 -6.83
C LYS A 14 -5.00 -15.05 -7.11
N SER A 15 -4.51 -13.85 -7.42
CA SER A 15 -5.36 -12.70 -7.76
C SER A 15 -5.59 -12.52 -9.26
N ALA A 16 -5.04 -13.41 -10.10
CA ALA A 16 -5.22 -13.36 -11.55
C ALA A 16 -6.69 -13.59 -11.94
N ILE A 17 -7.19 -12.78 -12.86
CA ILE A 17 -8.58 -12.86 -13.37
C ILE A 17 -8.62 -13.81 -14.57
N THR A 18 -8.61 -15.12 -14.32
CA THR A 18 -8.54 -16.16 -15.35
C THR A 18 -9.88 -16.83 -15.65
N SER A 19 -10.96 -16.41 -14.98
CA SER A 19 -12.30 -16.99 -15.16
C SER A 19 -13.40 -15.99 -14.89
N LYS A 20 -14.59 -16.26 -15.39
CA LYS A 20 -15.81 -15.47 -15.07
C LYS A 20 -16.08 -15.43 -13.57
N LYS A 21 -15.80 -16.51 -12.84
CA LYS A 21 -15.94 -16.56 -11.38
C LYS A 21 -14.97 -15.60 -10.69
N ALA A 22 -13.69 -15.58 -11.12
CA ALA A 22 -12.70 -14.64 -10.61
C ALA A 22 -13.10 -13.20 -10.91
N LEU A 23 -13.52 -12.89 -12.13
CA LEU A 23 -14.01 -11.57 -12.53
C LEU A 23 -15.25 -11.13 -11.70
N ALA A 24 -16.21 -12.03 -11.45
CA ALA A 24 -17.35 -11.74 -10.59
C ALA A 24 -16.92 -11.50 -9.13
N GLY A 25 -15.89 -12.18 -8.64
CA GLY A 25 -15.29 -11.94 -7.31
C GLY A 25 -14.68 -10.54 -7.21
N VAL A 26 -13.89 -10.14 -8.20
CA VAL A 26 -13.32 -8.79 -8.30
C VAL A 26 -14.44 -7.74 -8.38
N ALA A 27 -15.46 -7.96 -9.23
CA ALA A 27 -16.58 -7.04 -9.33
C ALA A 27 -17.33 -6.85 -8.00
N LYS A 28 -17.50 -7.92 -7.22
CA LYS A 28 -18.11 -7.83 -5.89
C LYS A 28 -17.23 -7.03 -4.92
N HIS A 29 -15.94 -7.28 -4.93
CA HIS A 29 -14.99 -6.59 -4.05
C HIS A 29 -14.90 -5.10 -4.38
N ASN A 30 -14.62 -4.78 -5.63
CA ASN A 30 -14.36 -3.40 -6.07
C ASN A 30 -15.60 -2.51 -5.89
N LEU A 31 -16.79 -3.04 -6.19
CA LEU A 31 -18.05 -2.29 -6.09
C LEU A 31 -18.79 -2.52 -4.75
N ARG A 32 -18.14 -3.15 -3.76
CA ARG A 32 -18.72 -3.41 -2.43
C ARG A 32 -20.09 -4.06 -2.48
N LYS A 33 -20.31 -4.98 -3.43
CA LYS A 33 -21.57 -5.70 -3.62
C LYS A 33 -21.74 -6.88 -2.65
N TYR A 34 -21.44 -6.67 -1.39
CA TYR A 34 -21.66 -7.64 -0.31
C TYR A 34 -21.92 -6.90 1.00
N LYS A 35 -22.65 -7.57 1.90
CA LYS A 35 -22.89 -7.02 3.24
C LYS A 35 -21.66 -7.27 4.11
N SER A 36 -21.10 -6.20 4.67
CA SER A 36 -19.99 -6.22 5.63
C SER A 36 -20.19 -5.12 6.65
N ALA A 37 -19.72 -5.32 7.87
CA ALA A 37 -19.66 -4.27 8.87
C ALA A 37 -18.57 -3.25 8.57
N ASP A 38 -17.50 -3.70 7.88
CA ASP A 38 -16.28 -2.90 7.65
C ASP A 38 -16.28 -2.16 6.31
N TYR A 39 -17.10 -2.59 5.34
CA TYR A 39 -17.07 -2.08 3.97
C TYR A 39 -18.46 -1.64 3.50
N SER A 40 -18.54 -0.45 2.91
CA SER A 40 -19.77 0.14 2.39
C SER A 40 -19.58 0.72 1.00
N SER A 41 -20.61 0.59 0.15
CA SER A 41 -20.67 1.25 -1.15
C SER A 41 -20.63 2.78 -1.07
N ASP A 42 -20.92 3.36 0.08
CA ASP A 42 -20.87 4.82 0.29
C ASP A 42 -19.42 5.33 0.46
N ASN A 43 -18.50 4.43 0.72
CA ASN A 43 -17.08 4.72 0.90
C ASN A 43 -16.22 4.44 -0.34
N ILE A 44 -16.85 4.22 -1.48
CA ILE A 44 -16.15 4.08 -2.76
C ILE A 44 -16.54 5.19 -3.72
N ARG A 45 -15.63 5.56 -4.61
CA ARG A 45 -15.90 6.49 -5.70
C ARG A 45 -15.61 5.83 -7.04
N LEU A 46 -16.66 5.59 -7.84
CA LEU A 46 -16.52 5.12 -9.22
C LEU A 46 -16.05 6.30 -10.08
N ILE A 47 -14.90 6.14 -10.75
CA ILE A 47 -14.30 7.18 -11.60
C ILE A 47 -14.29 6.80 -13.08
N TYR A 48 -14.44 5.51 -13.41
CA TYR A 48 -14.55 5.03 -14.77
C TYR A 48 -15.43 3.79 -14.85
N GLY A 49 -16.22 3.66 -15.93
CA GLY A 49 -17.12 2.52 -16.12
C GLY A 49 -18.47 2.72 -15.43
N THR A 50 -19.11 1.62 -15.03
CA THR A 50 -20.42 1.61 -14.39
C THR A 50 -20.41 0.79 -13.10
N THR A 51 -21.56 0.75 -12.42
CA THR A 51 -21.77 -0.11 -11.26
C THR A 51 -21.91 -1.61 -11.62
N ASP A 52 -21.64 -1.97 -12.88
CA ASP A 52 -21.57 -3.35 -13.35
C ASP A 52 -20.25 -3.62 -14.08
N LEU A 53 -19.17 -3.78 -13.30
CA LEU A 53 -17.82 -4.06 -13.78
C LEU A 53 -17.78 -5.29 -14.72
N PHE A 54 -18.60 -6.31 -14.45
CA PHE A 54 -18.62 -7.50 -15.29
C PHE A 54 -19.10 -7.16 -16.72
N GLN A 55 -20.16 -6.36 -16.84
CA GLN A 55 -20.67 -5.90 -18.13
C GLN A 55 -19.70 -4.86 -18.76
N ASP A 56 -19.03 -4.04 -17.96
CA ASP A 56 -18.00 -3.12 -18.48
C ASP A 56 -16.88 -3.89 -19.20
N VAL A 57 -16.38 -4.96 -18.60
CA VAL A 57 -15.40 -5.86 -19.22
C VAL A 57 -15.95 -6.46 -20.51
N LYS A 58 -17.18 -6.99 -20.50
CA LYS A 58 -17.80 -7.54 -21.74
C LYS A 58 -17.90 -6.49 -22.85
N ARG A 59 -18.32 -5.25 -22.51
CA ARG A 59 -18.40 -4.16 -23.52
C ARG A 59 -17.04 -3.86 -24.15
N VAL A 60 -15.95 -3.87 -23.34
CA VAL A 60 -14.59 -3.69 -23.88
C VAL A 60 -14.21 -4.85 -24.80
N TYR A 61 -14.56 -6.10 -24.45
CA TYR A 61 -14.32 -7.24 -25.34
C TYR A 61 -15.00 -7.08 -26.70
N HIS A 62 -16.29 -6.73 -26.72
CA HIS A 62 -17.02 -6.51 -27.96
C HIS A 62 -16.41 -5.35 -28.77
N ARG A 63 -16.13 -4.22 -28.13
CA ARG A 63 -15.55 -3.07 -28.79
C ARG A 63 -14.19 -3.37 -29.45
N GLU A 64 -13.33 -4.13 -28.74
CA GLU A 64 -11.95 -4.33 -29.16
C GLU A 64 -11.76 -5.54 -30.10
N PHE A 65 -12.60 -6.56 -30.01
CA PHE A 65 -12.30 -7.85 -30.66
C PHE A 65 -13.33 -8.29 -31.70
N ASP A 66 -14.57 -7.78 -31.75
CA ASP A 66 -15.59 -8.26 -32.65
C ASP A 66 -15.18 -8.22 -34.13
N ASP A 67 -14.49 -7.15 -34.56
CA ASP A 67 -14.00 -7.06 -35.93
C ASP A 67 -12.89 -8.07 -36.24
N ALA A 68 -11.95 -8.28 -35.30
CA ALA A 68 -10.90 -9.28 -35.45
C ALA A 68 -11.47 -10.71 -35.47
N VAL A 69 -12.53 -10.97 -34.70
CA VAL A 69 -13.27 -12.24 -34.72
C VAL A 69 -13.98 -12.43 -36.04
N LYS A 70 -14.64 -11.42 -36.56
CA LYS A 70 -15.32 -11.42 -37.86
C LYS A 70 -14.35 -11.74 -38.98
N GLU A 71 -13.20 -11.05 -39.01
CA GLU A 71 -12.12 -11.31 -39.95
C GLU A 71 -11.59 -12.73 -39.85
N TYR A 72 -11.32 -13.21 -38.61
CA TYR A 72 -10.86 -14.57 -38.37
C TYR A 72 -11.89 -15.61 -38.86
N ASN A 73 -13.17 -15.44 -38.53
CA ASN A 73 -14.23 -16.37 -38.86
C ASN A 73 -14.49 -16.46 -40.38
N SER A 74 -14.32 -15.34 -41.11
CA SER A 74 -14.46 -15.34 -42.59
C SER A 74 -13.47 -16.26 -43.29
N ARG A 75 -12.31 -16.49 -42.70
CA ARG A 75 -11.26 -17.38 -43.20
C ARG A 75 -11.42 -18.84 -42.75
N GLN A 76 -12.38 -19.15 -41.84
CA GLN A 76 -12.59 -20.50 -41.37
C GLN A 76 -13.58 -21.25 -42.27
N LYS A 77 -13.15 -22.40 -42.78
CA LYS A 77 -14.02 -23.32 -43.56
C LYS A 77 -14.91 -24.21 -42.67
N ARG A 78 -14.48 -24.46 -41.44
CA ARG A 78 -15.16 -25.35 -40.50
C ARG A 78 -15.84 -24.52 -39.42
N GLU A 79 -17.13 -24.81 -39.15
CA GLU A 79 -17.95 -24.11 -38.15
C GLU A 79 -17.41 -24.31 -36.72
N ASP A 80 -16.86 -25.48 -36.40
CA ASP A 80 -16.29 -25.78 -35.10
C ASP A 80 -15.03 -24.95 -34.75
N ARG A 81 -14.41 -24.28 -35.74
CA ARG A 81 -13.26 -23.37 -35.57
C ARG A 81 -13.68 -21.91 -35.46
N LYS A 82 -14.93 -21.58 -35.72
CA LYS A 82 -15.43 -20.22 -35.60
C LYS A 82 -15.64 -19.82 -34.15
N ILE A 83 -15.28 -18.61 -33.81
CA ILE A 83 -15.48 -18.01 -32.49
C ILE A 83 -16.81 -17.28 -32.51
N LYS A 84 -17.77 -17.71 -31.69
CA LYS A 84 -19.09 -17.07 -31.58
C LYS A 84 -19.06 -15.84 -30.70
N ASP A 85 -18.37 -15.92 -29.58
CA ASP A 85 -18.17 -14.85 -28.59
C ASP A 85 -16.74 -14.95 -28.06
N TYR A 86 -15.97 -13.89 -28.21
CA TYR A 86 -14.56 -13.91 -27.81
C TYR A 86 -14.37 -13.85 -26.29
N PHE A 87 -15.26 -13.21 -25.56
CA PHE A 87 -15.25 -13.21 -24.09
C PHE A 87 -15.45 -14.64 -23.56
N GLU A 88 -16.45 -15.37 -24.10
CA GLU A 88 -16.69 -16.76 -23.72
C GLU A 88 -15.54 -17.67 -24.16
N HIS A 89 -14.97 -17.42 -25.33
CA HIS A 89 -13.82 -18.16 -25.84
C HIS A 89 -12.61 -18.01 -24.87
N VAL A 90 -12.27 -16.80 -24.47
CA VAL A 90 -11.16 -16.53 -23.55
C VAL A 90 -11.44 -17.09 -22.15
N ALA A 91 -12.69 -17.02 -21.66
CA ALA A 91 -13.11 -17.62 -20.40
C ALA A 91 -12.93 -19.16 -20.33
N GLY A 92 -12.90 -19.82 -21.49
CA GLY A 92 -12.61 -21.25 -21.60
C GLY A 92 -11.13 -21.59 -21.70
N LEU A 93 -10.25 -20.57 -21.77
CA LEU A 93 -8.79 -20.77 -21.85
C LEU A 93 -8.15 -20.57 -20.46
N ASN A 94 -6.97 -21.16 -20.27
CA ASN A 94 -6.17 -20.96 -19.05
C ASN A 94 -5.27 -19.72 -19.19
N GLN A 95 -5.88 -18.54 -19.28
CA GLN A 95 -5.17 -17.26 -19.40
C GLN A 95 -5.93 -16.13 -18.71
N ASP A 96 -5.25 -14.99 -18.46
CA ASP A 96 -5.90 -13.81 -17.91
C ASP A 96 -6.97 -13.27 -18.88
N MET A 97 -8.21 -13.11 -18.41
CA MET A 97 -9.30 -12.46 -19.14
C MET A 97 -9.23 -10.94 -19.02
N ALA A 98 -8.84 -10.48 -17.87
CA ALA A 98 -8.65 -9.08 -17.51
C ALA A 98 -7.47 -8.98 -16.54
N VAL A 99 -6.97 -7.78 -16.35
CA VAL A 99 -5.92 -7.47 -15.39
C VAL A 99 -6.44 -6.37 -14.47
N GLU A 100 -6.18 -6.52 -13.19
CA GLU A 100 -6.40 -5.47 -12.21
C GLU A 100 -5.07 -4.84 -11.84
N ILE A 101 -5.06 -3.50 -11.74
CA ILE A 101 -3.94 -2.73 -11.21
C ILE A 101 -4.44 -1.96 -10.00
N ILE A 102 -3.75 -2.08 -8.87
CA ILE A 102 -4.06 -1.34 -7.65
C ILE A 102 -3.00 -0.26 -7.46
N PHE A 103 -3.44 1.00 -7.46
CA PHE A 103 -2.59 2.17 -7.22
C PHE A 103 -2.79 2.67 -5.79
N GLN A 104 -1.69 2.97 -5.11
CA GLN A 104 -1.71 3.48 -3.76
C GLN A 104 -0.59 4.50 -3.56
N CYS A 105 -0.91 5.62 -2.90
CA CYS A 105 0.04 6.63 -2.43
C CYS A 105 -0.09 6.74 -0.92
N GLY A 106 1.03 6.67 -0.21
CA GLY A 106 1.06 6.63 1.25
C GLY A 106 0.81 5.24 1.83
N ASP A 107 1.31 5.04 3.03
CA ASP A 107 1.05 3.85 3.84
C ASP A 107 0.09 4.17 4.99
N LYS A 108 -0.26 3.15 5.79
CA LYS A 108 -1.15 3.34 6.93
C LYS A 108 -0.67 4.44 7.89
N LYS A 109 0.65 4.52 8.17
CA LYS A 109 1.21 5.51 9.08
C LYS A 109 0.99 6.92 8.56
N TYR A 110 1.23 7.15 7.26
CA TYR A 110 0.96 8.43 6.62
C TYR A 110 -0.53 8.80 6.74
N TRP A 111 -1.43 7.88 6.43
CA TRP A 111 -2.87 8.15 6.42
C TRP A 111 -3.47 8.24 7.82
N ASP A 112 -2.91 7.61 8.85
CA ASP A 112 -3.34 7.82 10.24
C ASP A 112 -3.21 9.31 10.65
N GLU A 113 -2.21 10.03 10.11
CA GLU A 113 -1.98 11.45 10.36
C GLU A 113 -2.76 12.37 9.39
N HIS A 114 -3.00 11.94 8.15
CA HIS A 114 -3.53 12.76 7.06
C HIS A 114 -4.95 12.37 6.60
N TRP A 115 -5.65 11.50 7.33
CA TRP A 115 -6.95 10.94 6.94
C TRP A 115 -8.02 11.99 6.59
N LYS A 116 -7.99 13.15 7.21
CA LYS A 116 -8.92 14.25 6.93
C LYS A 116 -8.84 14.74 5.49
N ASN A 117 -7.70 14.57 4.85
CA ASN A 117 -7.41 15.03 3.50
C ASN A 117 -7.59 13.94 2.43
N LYS A 118 -8.02 12.74 2.81
CA LYS A 118 -8.14 11.58 1.91
C LYS A 118 -8.94 11.86 0.63
N ASN A 119 -9.91 12.74 0.69
CA ASN A 119 -10.78 13.06 -0.46
C ASN A 119 -10.02 13.71 -1.61
N TYR A 120 -8.91 14.41 -1.36
CA TYR A 120 -8.03 14.93 -2.41
C TYR A 120 -7.37 13.83 -3.23
N MET A 121 -7.31 12.61 -2.71
CA MET A 121 -6.85 11.46 -3.49
C MET A 121 -7.73 11.14 -4.69
N SER A 122 -8.97 11.60 -4.70
CA SER A 122 -9.83 11.46 -5.89
C SER A 122 -9.22 12.14 -7.11
N GLU A 123 -8.79 13.37 -6.95
CA GLU A 123 -8.20 14.17 -8.03
C GLU A 123 -6.83 13.59 -8.46
N VAL A 124 -6.04 13.12 -7.48
CA VAL A 124 -4.75 12.47 -7.77
C VAL A 124 -4.97 11.18 -8.58
N PHE A 125 -5.95 10.36 -8.19
CA PHE A 125 -6.23 9.10 -8.89
C PHE A 125 -6.90 9.32 -10.26
N ASP A 126 -7.76 10.31 -10.40
CA ASP A 126 -8.31 10.72 -11.70
C ASP A 126 -7.17 11.08 -12.67
N TYR A 127 -6.20 11.88 -12.21
CA TYR A 127 -5.02 12.25 -12.99
C TYR A 127 -4.14 11.02 -13.34
N ILE A 128 -3.89 10.14 -12.37
CA ILE A 128 -3.13 8.89 -12.60
C ILE A 128 -3.84 8.02 -13.66
N LEU A 129 -5.16 7.93 -13.62
CA LEU A 129 -5.95 7.16 -14.58
C LEU A 129 -5.83 7.71 -16.00
N GLU A 130 -5.89 9.03 -16.16
CA GLU A 130 -5.67 9.68 -17.47
C GLU A 130 -4.25 9.44 -17.98
N CYS A 131 -3.24 9.56 -17.12
CA CYS A 131 -1.85 9.28 -17.48
C CYS A 131 -1.65 7.80 -17.85
N LEU A 132 -2.29 6.86 -17.15
CA LEU A 132 -2.25 5.44 -17.49
C LEU A 132 -2.81 5.18 -18.89
N GLN A 133 -3.94 5.78 -19.24
CA GLN A 133 -4.55 5.64 -20.58
C GLN A 133 -3.62 6.15 -21.69
N LYS A 134 -2.90 7.25 -21.43
CA LYS A 134 -1.95 7.84 -22.39
C LYS A 134 -0.66 7.03 -22.51
N LEU A 135 -0.14 6.53 -21.40
CA LEU A 135 1.16 5.83 -21.33
C LEU A 135 1.08 4.35 -21.71
N LEU A 136 -0.09 3.73 -21.57
CA LEU A 136 -0.32 2.31 -21.87
C LEU A 136 -1.66 2.11 -22.61
N PRO A 137 -1.78 2.62 -23.85
CA PRO A 137 -3.02 2.55 -24.62
C PRO A 137 -3.46 1.11 -24.97
N GLU A 138 -2.57 0.14 -24.89
CA GLU A 138 -2.87 -1.28 -25.08
C GLU A 138 -3.62 -1.89 -23.89
N PHE A 139 -3.63 -1.24 -22.73
CA PHE A 139 -4.43 -1.61 -21.58
C PHE A 139 -5.77 -0.89 -21.62
N LYS A 140 -6.80 -1.55 -22.18
CA LYS A 140 -8.13 -0.97 -22.33
C LYS A 140 -8.89 -1.01 -21.02
N ILE A 141 -8.98 0.14 -20.35
CA ILE A 141 -9.66 0.26 -19.06
C ILE A 141 -11.15 -0.03 -19.24
N ALA A 142 -11.69 -0.89 -18.39
CA ALA A 142 -13.11 -1.23 -18.32
C ALA A 142 -13.79 -0.55 -17.13
N ASN A 143 -13.13 -0.54 -15.96
CA ASN A 143 -13.70 0.02 -14.75
C ASN A 143 -12.58 0.51 -13.82
N ALA A 144 -12.82 1.60 -13.11
CA ALA A 144 -11.91 2.10 -12.08
C ALA A 144 -12.70 2.67 -10.90
N VAL A 145 -12.31 2.30 -9.70
CA VAL A 145 -12.96 2.70 -8.46
C VAL A 145 -11.92 3.02 -7.39
N ILE A 146 -12.20 4.03 -6.57
CA ILE A 146 -11.39 4.41 -5.43
C ILE A 146 -12.07 3.90 -4.16
N HIS A 147 -11.30 3.27 -3.28
CA HIS A 147 -11.72 2.84 -1.96
C HIS A 147 -11.19 3.79 -0.89
N PHE A 148 -12.10 4.22 0.01
CA PHE A 148 -11.82 5.06 1.17
C PHE A 148 -12.18 4.39 2.50
N ASP A 149 -12.55 3.12 2.48
CA ASP A 149 -13.00 2.32 3.62
C ASP A 149 -11.92 1.36 4.16
N GLU A 150 -10.73 1.43 3.62
CA GLU A 150 -9.58 0.66 4.09
C GLU A 150 -8.53 1.58 4.75
N ALA A 151 -7.49 0.99 5.31
CA ALA A 151 -6.44 1.74 6.03
C ALA A 151 -5.77 2.84 5.20
N ASN A 152 -5.79 2.72 3.88
CA ASN A 152 -5.21 3.65 2.92
C ASN A 152 -6.15 3.83 1.73
N PRO A 153 -6.35 5.07 1.24
CA PRO A 153 -7.02 5.28 -0.03
C PRO A 153 -6.25 4.58 -1.16
N HIS A 154 -6.97 3.85 -2.00
CA HIS A 154 -6.37 3.20 -3.16
C HIS A 154 -7.35 3.11 -4.32
N MET A 155 -6.81 3.13 -5.54
CA MET A 155 -7.58 2.98 -6.76
C MET A 155 -7.40 1.60 -7.34
N GLN A 156 -8.49 0.93 -7.66
CA GLN A 156 -8.51 -0.36 -8.36
C GLN A 156 -8.97 -0.15 -9.80
N VAL A 157 -8.11 -0.50 -10.75
CA VAL A 157 -8.34 -0.33 -12.18
C VAL A 157 -8.39 -1.70 -12.85
N VAL A 158 -9.52 -2.06 -13.41
CA VAL A 158 -9.69 -3.30 -14.18
C VAL A 158 -9.76 -2.98 -15.67
N GLY A 159 -8.93 -3.68 -16.45
CA GLY A 159 -8.88 -3.50 -17.90
C GLY A 159 -8.44 -4.75 -18.62
N ILE A 160 -8.49 -4.69 -19.94
CA ILE A 160 -8.15 -5.78 -20.85
C ILE A 160 -6.83 -5.46 -21.54
N PRO A 161 -5.80 -6.29 -21.43
CA PRO A 161 -4.55 -6.15 -22.16
C PRO A 161 -4.73 -6.60 -23.59
N VAL A 162 -4.82 -5.66 -24.50
CA VAL A 162 -5.07 -5.88 -25.92
C VAL A 162 -3.75 -5.86 -26.66
N TRP A 163 -3.43 -6.93 -27.36
CA TRP A 163 -2.22 -7.05 -28.16
C TRP A 163 -2.54 -7.30 -29.63
N GLU A 164 -1.88 -6.54 -30.49
CA GLU A 164 -1.92 -6.66 -31.94
C GLU A 164 -0.59 -7.19 -32.47
N GLY A 165 -0.61 -7.84 -33.63
CA GLY A 165 0.62 -8.35 -34.27
C GLY A 165 0.78 -9.87 -34.23
N ALA A 166 -0.29 -10.62 -33.95
CA ALA A 166 -0.26 -12.06 -34.06
C ALA A 166 -0.13 -12.50 -35.53
N LYS A 167 0.92 -13.28 -35.85
CA LYS A 167 1.14 -13.81 -37.21
C LYS A 167 0.13 -14.91 -37.58
N ARG A 168 -0.53 -15.53 -36.61
CA ARG A 168 -1.51 -16.62 -36.80
C ARG A 168 -2.69 -16.44 -35.84
N GLY A 169 -3.87 -16.85 -36.24
CA GLY A 169 -5.08 -16.73 -35.45
C GLY A 169 -5.74 -15.36 -35.60
N LEU A 170 -6.27 -14.81 -34.50
CA LEU A 170 -6.81 -13.45 -34.48
C LEU A 170 -5.68 -12.42 -34.62
N SER A 171 -5.89 -11.40 -35.41
CA SER A 171 -4.97 -10.24 -35.55
C SER A 171 -4.82 -9.47 -34.25
N LYS A 172 -5.87 -9.44 -33.44
CA LYS A 172 -5.97 -8.75 -32.17
C LYS A 172 -6.46 -9.73 -31.09
N LYS A 173 -5.78 -9.80 -29.94
CA LYS A 173 -6.12 -10.75 -28.88
C LYS A 173 -5.77 -10.26 -27.48
N VAL A 174 -6.40 -10.82 -26.46
CA VAL A 174 -6.01 -10.60 -25.06
C VAL A 174 -4.65 -11.23 -24.78
N SER A 175 -3.72 -10.46 -24.24
CA SER A 175 -2.40 -10.97 -23.88
C SER A 175 -1.72 -10.14 -22.78
N LYS A 176 -1.86 -10.54 -21.53
CA LYS A 176 -1.14 -9.93 -20.43
C LYS A 176 0.37 -9.94 -20.63
N ARG A 177 0.93 -11.07 -21.10
CA ARG A 177 2.38 -11.24 -21.28
C ARG A 177 2.96 -10.22 -22.28
N ASN A 178 2.23 -9.90 -23.35
CA ASN A 178 2.74 -9.02 -24.39
C ASN A 178 2.51 -7.53 -24.09
N VAL A 179 1.54 -7.20 -23.24
CA VAL A 179 1.26 -5.82 -22.82
C VAL A 179 2.06 -5.47 -21.57
N PHE A 180 2.04 -6.33 -20.55
CA PHE A 180 2.78 -6.12 -19.29
C PHE A 180 4.16 -6.81 -19.33
N THR A 181 4.99 -6.35 -20.26
CA THR A 181 6.38 -6.79 -20.36
C THR A 181 7.21 -6.27 -19.18
N PRO A 182 8.40 -6.84 -18.90
CA PRO A 182 9.31 -6.29 -17.90
C PRO A 182 9.59 -4.79 -18.10
N GLN A 183 9.70 -4.35 -19.37
CA GLN A 183 9.87 -2.93 -19.71
C GLN A 183 8.63 -2.09 -19.36
N THR A 184 7.42 -2.57 -19.69
CA THR A 184 6.16 -1.90 -19.31
C THR A 184 6.07 -1.75 -17.80
N LEU A 185 6.40 -2.82 -17.05
CA LEU A 185 6.34 -2.82 -15.59
C LEU A 185 7.35 -1.84 -14.98
N SER A 186 8.59 -1.83 -15.48
CA SER A 186 9.65 -0.99 -14.90
C SER A 186 9.59 0.46 -15.38
N VAL A 187 9.44 0.68 -16.69
CA VAL A 187 9.52 2.04 -17.25
C VAL A 187 8.16 2.75 -17.23
N ILE A 188 7.08 2.06 -17.64
CA ILE A 188 5.77 2.73 -17.69
C ILE A 188 5.19 2.88 -16.29
N LEU A 189 5.02 1.77 -15.52
CA LEU A 189 4.33 1.84 -14.25
C LEU A 189 5.20 2.36 -13.11
N GLN A 190 6.50 1.98 -13.07
CA GLN A 190 7.34 2.32 -11.93
C GLN A 190 8.21 3.57 -12.13
N ASP A 191 8.43 4.04 -13.34
CA ASP A 191 9.17 5.27 -13.59
C ASP A 191 8.23 6.38 -14.07
N LYS A 192 7.65 6.27 -15.27
CA LYS A 192 6.84 7.35 -15.86
C LYS A 192 5.57 7.63 -15.05
N LEU A 193 4.76 6.61 -14.80
CA LEU A 193 3.50 6.80 -14.08
C LEU A 193 3.72 7.18 -12.61
N ARG A 194 4.81 6.71 -12.00
CA ARG A 194 5.22 7.19 -10.66
C ARG A 194 5.57 8.68 -10.67
N ALA A 195 6.27 9.17 -11.69
CA ALA A 195 6.60 10.59 -11.82
C ALA A 195 5.32 11.44 -11.95
N GLU A 196 4.37 11.00 -12.76
CA GLU A 196 3.05 11.65 -12.89
C GLU A 196 2.27 11.60 -11.57
N ALA A 197 2.27 10.46 -10.89
CA ALA A 197 1.64 10.32 -9.57
C ALA A 197 2.27 11.25 -8.53
N SER A 198 3.60 11.43 -8.56
CA SER A 198 4.30 12.37 -7.68
C SER A 198 3.91 13.82 -7.96
N TYR A 199 3.82 14.18 -9.23
CA TYR A 199 3.35 15.51 -9.63
C TYR A 199 1.90 15.75 -9.19
N GLY A 200 0.99 14.84 -9.47
CA GLY A 200 -0.40 14.93 -9.02
C GLY A 200 -0.53 15.03 -7.50
N PHE A 201 0.23 14.21 -6.77
CA PHE A 201 0.24 14.22 -5.31
C PHE A 201 0.77 15.56 -4.75
N GLU A 202 1.86 16.09 -5.30
CA GLU A 202 2.43 17.38 -4.90
C GLU A 202 1.47 18.55 -5.12
N CYS A 203 0.66 18.52 -6.18
CA CYS A 203 -0.33 19.55 -6.46
C CYS A 203 -1.35 19.71 -5.32
N TYR A 204 -1.79 18.62 -4.72
CA TYR A 204 -2.84 18.61 -3.70
C TYR A 204 -2.32 18.54 -2.27
N PHE A 205 -1.26 17.79 -2.03
CA PHE A 205 -0.71 17.55 -0.68
C PHE A 205 0.52 18.38 -0.36
N LYS A 206 1.12 19.06 -1.35
CA LYS A 206 2.37 19.84 -1.21
C LYS A 206 3.56 18.97 -0.74
N GLU A 207 3.48 17.67 -0.98
CA GLU A 207 4.49 16.68 -0.62
C GLU A 207 4.84 15.84 -1.83
N GLN A 208 6.07 15.33 -1.88
CA GLN A 208 6.54 14.47 -2.97
C GLN A 208 6.52 13.00 -2.57
N LEU A 209 6.26 12.13 -3.52
CA LEU A 209 6.39 10.70 -3.32
C LEU A 209 7.87 10.33 -3.14
N ALA A 210 8.10 9.30 -2.33
CA ALA A 210 9.44 8.77 -2.09
C ALA A 210 10.08 8.26 -3.39
N GLU A 211 11.40 8.39 -3.49
CA GLU A 211 12.15 7.83 -4.60
C GLU A 211 11.97 6.31 -4.71
N LYS A 212 12.09 5.81 -5.93
CA LYS A 212 12.04 4.37 -6.19
C LYS A 212 13.19 3.67 -5.48
N LYS A 213 12.88 2.72 -4.60
CA LYS A 213 13.90 1.89 -3.96
C LYS A 213 14.60 1.01 -4.98
N LYS A 214 15.93 0.90 -4.90
CA LYS A 214 16.70 -0.02 -5.73
C LYS A 214 16.37 -1.47 -5.34
N GLY A 215 16.16 -2.33 -6.32
CA GLY A 215 15.88 -3.75 -6.14
C GLY A 215 14.47 -4.15 -6.57
N ARG A 216 14.23 -5.45 -6.60
CA ARG A 216 12.90 -6.03 -6.88
C ARG A 216 12.09 -6.08 -5.59
N ASN A 217 11.03 -5.31 -5.50
CA ASN A 217 10.05 -5.51 -4.44
C ASN A 217 9.35 -6.86 -4.71
N HIS A 218 9.45 -7.76 -3.75
CA HIS A 218 8.66 -8.98 -3.76
C HIS A 218 7.28 -8.64 -3.20
N ASP A 219 6.23 -8.91 -3.96
CA ASP A 219 4.87 -8.78 -3.45
C ASP A 219 4.66 -9.83 -2.36
N LEU A 220 4.56 -9.34 -1.13
CA LEU A 220 4.29 -10.21 0.01
C LEU A 220 2.83 -10.67 -0.05
N SER A 221 2.58 -11.94 0.18
CA SER A 221 1.22 -12.40 0.47
C SER A 221 0.68 -11.71 1.72
N VAL A 222 -0.64 -11.67 1.89
CA VAL A 222 -1.28 -11.08 3.07
C VAL A 222 -0.71 -11.66 4.37
N THR A 223 -0.39 -12.95 4.38
CA THR A 223 0.22 -13.63 5.54
C THR A 223 1.65 -13.17 5.79
N GLU A 224 2.48 -13.11 4.75
CA GLU A 224 3.86 -12.61 4.84
C GLU A 224 3.91 -11.14 5.25
N TYR A 225 2.99 -10.31 4.73
CA TYR A 225 2.86 -8.92 5.14
C TYR A 225 2.52 -8.81 6.63
N LYS A 226 1.54 -9.57 7.14
CA LYS A 226 1.19 -9.60 8.56
C LYS A 226 2.37 -10.02 9.43
N VAL A 227 3.09 -11.09 9.05
CA VAL A 227 4.29 -11.55 9.75
C VAL A 227 5.38 -10.49 9.75
N ALA A 228 5.63 -9.82 8.62
CA ALA A 228 6.61 -8.74 8.54
C ALA A 228 6.22 -7.53 9.41
N GLN A 229 4.94 -7.18 9.47
CA GLN A 229 4.44 -6.12 10.35
C GLN A 229 4.61 -6.45 11.83
N GLU A 230 4.24 -7.67 12.25
CA GLU A 230 4.43 -8.11 13.64
C GLU A 230 5.92 -8.17 14.02
N SER A 231 6.78 -8.62 13.12
CA SER A 231 8.23 -8.62 13.33
C SER A 231 8.79 -7.20 13.53
N ARG A 232 8.31 -6.21 12.77
CA ARG A 232 8.70 -4.80 12.96
C ARG A 232 8.23 -4.26 14.30
N LYS A 233 6.96 -4.49 14.66
CA LYS A 233 6.45 -4.09 15.99
C LYS A 233 7.26 -4.70 17.13
N LEU A 234 7.64 -5.96 17.00
CA LEU A 234 8.46 -6.65 18.01
C LEU A 234 9.86 -6.04 18.12
N ALA A 235 10.46 -5.64 17.00
CA ALA A 235 11.75 -4.95 16.98
C ALA A 235 11.66 -3.58 17.67
N ASP A 236 10.63 -2.79 17.36
CA ASP A 236 10.38 -1.49 18.00
C ASP A 236 10.16 -1.61 19.52
N ILE A 237 9.39 -2.61 19.96
CA ILE A 237 9.19 -2.88 21.39
C ILE A 237 10.51 -3.26 22.07
N LYS A 238 11.31 -4.13 21.44
CA LYS A 238 12.63 -4.50 21.98
C LYS A 238 13.55 -3.31 22.11
N GLN A 239 13.57 -2.43 21.11
CA GLN A 239 14.39 -1.22 21.15
C GLN A 239 13.96 -0.31 22.31
N ARG A 240 12.66 -0.03 22.47
CA ARG A 240 12.13 0.79 23.57
C ARG A 240 12.46 0.18 24.94
N ASN A 241 12.29 -1.13 25.10
CA ASN A 241 12.63 -1.82 26.34
C ASN A 241 14.11 -1.68 26.68
N ASN A 242 15.01 -1.78 25.71
CA ASN A 242 16.44 -1.58 25.92
C ASN A 242 16.74 -0.14 26.35
N GLU A 243 16.16 0.86 25.68
CA GLU A 243 16.32 2.28 26.04
C GLU A 243 15.81 2.57 27.46
N GLU A 244 14.71 1.96 27.85
CA GLU A 244 14.13 2.11 29.18
C GLU A 244 14.98 1.40 30.25
N GLN A 245 15.54 0.25 29.92
CA GLN A 245 16.46 -0.47 30.79
C GLN A 245 17.76 0.29 31.04
N GLU A 246 18.31 0.94 30.01
CA GLU A 246 19.46 1.83 30.15
C GLU A 246 19.16 3.06 31.03
N LYS A 247 17.98 3.66 30.88
CA LYS A 247 17.55 4.77 31.75
C LYS A 247 17.43 4.33 33.19
N ASN A 248 16.82 3.17 33.44
CA ASN A 248 16.66 2.62 34.78
C ASN A 248 18.01 2.30 35.45
N THR A 249 18.98 1.78 34.69
CA THR A 249 20.32 1.53 35.20
C THR A 249 21.03 2.84 35.56
N LYS A 250 20.92 3.90 34.77
CA LYS A 250 21.47 5.23 35.08
C LYS A 250 20.81 5.83 36.34
N LEU A 251 19.48 5.72 36.47
CA LEU A 251 18.74 6.19 37.62
C LEU A 251 19.17 5.44 38.92
N SER A 252 19.31 4.13 38.82
CA SER A 252 19.79 3.29 39.95
C SER A 252 21.19 3.71 40.40
N SER A 253 22.11 3.94 39.46
CA SER A 253 23.46 4.43 39.78
C SER A 253 23.46 5.82 40.45
N ASN A 254 22.63 6.75 39.92
CA ASN A 254 22.48 8.08 40.51
C ASN A 254 21.90 8.01 41.95
N ASN A 255 20.87 7.17 42.16
CA ASN A 255 20.28 6.99 43.47
C ASN A 255 21.28 6.41 44.48
N ALA A 256 22.11 5.45 44.07
CA ALA A 256 23.18 4.92 44.93
C ALA A 256 24.20 6.01 45.31
N SER A 257 24.58 6.87 44.35
CA SER A 257 25.49 8.00 44.60
C SER A 257 24.88 9.01 45.59
N ILE A 258 23.61 9.37 45.41
CA ILE A 258 22.90 10.29 46.31
C ILE A 258 22.79 9.68 47.73
N SER A 259 22.45 8.42 47.83
CA SER A 259 22.36 7.72 49.14
C SER A 259 23.70 7.72 49.89
N TYR A 260 24.80 7.52 49.17
CA TYR A 260 26.15 7.64 49.73
C TYR A 260 26.47 9.07 50.22
N GLN A 261 26.09 10.09 49.46
CA GLN A 261 26.28 11.49 49.85
C GLN A 261 25.49 11.84 51.11
N ILE A 262 24.24 11.40 51.20
CA ILE A 262 23.36 11.59 52.38
C ILE A 262 24.01 10.96 53.60
N ALA A 263 24.38 9.68 53.55
CA ALA A 263 25.02 8.99 54.65
C ALA A 263 26.33 9.68 55.12
N THR A 264 27.11 10.21 54.20
CA THR A 264 28.34 10.97 54.49
C THR A 264 27.99 12.30 55.21
N GLN A 265 26.95 13.01 54.78
CA GLN A 265 26.51 14.25 55.44
C GLN A 265 25.95 13.98 56.82
N GLU A 266 25.17 12.94 57.01
CA GLU A 266 24.64 12.55 58.32
C GLU A 266 25.77 12.24 59.32
N GLN A 267 26.81 11.51 58.90
CA GLN A 267 27.97 11.26 59.72
C GLN A 267 28.74 12.56 60.12
N ARG A 268 28.87 13.51 59.18
CA ARG A 268 29.48 14.80 59.48
C ARG A 268 28.65 15.62 60.47
N HIS A 269 27.32 15.58 60.28
CA HIS A 269 26.41 16.28 61.18
C HIS A 269 26.46 15.71 62.58
N SER A 270 26.44 14.39 62.74
CA SER A 270 26.58 13.71 64.04
C SER A 270 27.89 14.13 64.75
N ARG A 271 29.04 14.09 64.04
CA ARG A 271 30.33 14.53 64.60
C ARG A 271 30.33 16.00 65.06
N ASN A 272 29.66 16.88 64.29
CA ASN A 272 29.55 18.29 64.68
C ASN A 272 28.68 18.47 65.92
N LEU A 273 27.64 17.69 66.08
CA LEU A 273 26.82 17.70 67.31
C LEU A 273 27.62 17.23 68.52
N ASP A 274 28.43 16.18 68.40
CA ASP A 274 29.30 15.67 69.46
C ASP A 274 30.37 16.76 69.91
N VAL A 275 30.92 17.48 68.91
CA VAL A 275 31.86 18.59 69.19
C VAL A 275 31.15 19.72 69.92
N ILE A 276 29.96 20.11 69.50
CA ILE A 276 29.14 21.16 70.13
C ILE A 276 28.80 20.76 71.58
N ALA A 277 28.38 19.53 71.81
CA ALA A 277 28.08 19.04 73.14
C ALA A 277 29.31 19.06 74.06
N CYS A 278 30.47 18.66 73.51
CA CYS A 278 31.73 18.74 74.26
C CYS A 278 32.14 20.19 74.66
N LEU A 279 31.94 21.13 73.69
CA LEU A 279 32.25 22.55 73.94
C LEU A 279 31.29 23.17 74.96
N LEU A 280 30.01 22.83 74.98
CA LEU A 280 29.07 23.30 75.94
C LEU A 280 29.37 22.76 77.35
N TYR A 281 29.75 21.49 77.46
CA TYR A 281 30.17 20.94 78.73
C TYR A 281 31.46 21.56 79.31
N THR A 282 32.42 21.92 78.44
CA THR A 282 33.63 22.59 78.90
C THR A 282 33.41 24.06 79.30
N SER A 283 32.40 24.72 78.69
CA SER A 283 31.98 26.09 79.00
C SER A 283 31.32 26.12 80.44
N ASP A 284 30.37 25.22 80.70
CA ASP A 284 29.69 25.14 82.03
C ASP A 284 30.69 24.83 83.11
N ALA A 285 31.71 24.00 82.90
CA ALA A 285 32.72 23.66 83.85
C ALA A 285 33.72 24.83 84.12
N ALA A 286 33.78 25.86 83.23
CA ALA A 286 34.60 27.05 83.44
C ALA A 286 33.89 28.16 84.20
N ASP A 287 32.54 28.18 84.25
CA ASP A 287 31.75 29.17 84.97
C ASP A 287 31.52 28.81 86.49
N ASP A 288 31.85 27.58 86.87
CA ASP A 288 31.71 27.08 88.28
C ASP A 288 33.02 27.15 89.10
N GLY A 289 34.05 27.88 88.65
CA GLY A 289 35.39 28.01 89.29
C GLY A 289 35.72 29.39 89.86
#